data_93fa3e5c66fce2540c02e7c6e0bb4761
#
_entry.id   93fa3e5c66fce2540c02e7c6e0bb4761
#
_cell.length_a   1.000
_cell.length_b   1.000
_cell.length_c   1.000
_cell.angle_alpha   90.00
_cell.angle_beta   90.00
_cell.angle_gamma   90.00
#
_symmetry.space_group_name_H-M   'P 1'
#
loop_
_entity.id
_entity.type
_entity.pdbx_description
1 polymer ?
#
loop_
_entity_poly.entity_id
_entity_poly.type
_entity_poly.pdbx_seq_one_letter_code
_entity_poly.pdbx_strand_id
1 'polypeptide(L)'
;MIEQPSPKVYDELLSIWEEAVRSTHHFLTEADIQFYKPLIRHEYLAAVRLYIIREDSGTIAAFMGLSNDCIEMLFVRPNAHGHGYGSRLVEFAIRKKRIYKVDVNEQNAAALGFYLHMGFETTGRDALDATGKSFPILHL
;
A
#
# COMPACT_ATOMS: atom_id res chain seq x y z
N MET A 1 -15.26 6.29 7.02
CA MET A 1 -14.92 5.56 8.24
C MET A 1 -14.00 4.40 7.91
N ILE A 2 -12.97 4.18 8.72
CA ILE A 2 -11.99 3.10 8.50
C ILE A 2 -12.52 1.83 9.18
N GLU A 3 -12.51 0.71 8.45
CA GLU A 3 -13.00 -0.56 8.95
C GLU A 3 -12.05 -1.71 8.60
N GLN A 4 -12.12 -2.80 9.38
CA GLN A 4 -11.40 -4.02 9.07
C GLN A 4 -12.32 -4.92 8.23
N PRO A 5 -11.89 -5.28 7.01
CA PRO A 5 -12.74 -6.10 6.14
C PRO A 5 -12.61 -7.59 6.46
N SER A 6 -13.57 -8.39 5.97
CA SER A 6 -13.44 -9.85 5.95
C SER A 6 -12.62 -10.28 4.72
N PRO A 7 -12.12 -11.54 4.70
CA PRO A 7 -11.42 -12.04 3.51
C PRO A 7 -12.22 -12.03 2.21
N LYS A 8 -13.51 -11.84 2.28
CA LYS A 8 -14.39 -11.75 1.10
C LYS A 8 -14.01 -10.62 0.15
N VAL A 9 -13.31 -9.58 0.64
CA VAL A 9 -12.91 -8.43 -0.19
C VAL A 9 -11.55 -8.60 -0.84
N TYR A 10 -10.85 -9.72 -0.66
CA TYR A 10 -9.49 -9.89 -1.18
C TYR A 10 -9.40 -9.69 -2.70
N ASP A 11 -10.37 -10.19 -3.46
CA ASP A 11 -10.36 -10.00 -4.92
C ASP A 11 -10.54 -8.53 -5.30
N GLU A 12 -11.36 -7.79 -4.56
CA GLU A 12 -11.52 -6.35 -4.78
C GLU A 12 -10.22 -5.61 -4.42
N LEU A 13 -9.57 -5.99 -3.32
CA LEU A 13 -8.29 -5.38 -2.93
C LEU A 13 -7.20 -5.68 -3.95
N LEU A 14 -7.17 -6.88 -4.51
CA LEU A 14 -6.23 -7.22 -5.58
C LEU A 14 -6.45 -6.32 -6.80
N SER A 15 -7.72 -6.06 -7.17
CA SER A 15 -8.05 -5.15 -8.27
C SER A 15 -7.57 -3.72 -7.99
N ILE A 16 -7.73 -3.24 -6.76
CA ILE A 16 -7.24 -1.92 -6.35
C ILE A 16 -5.72 -1.85 -6.47
N TRP A 17 -5.02 -2.89 -5.98
CA TRP A 17 -3.57 -2.97 -6.09
C TRP A 17 -3.14 -2.90 -7.55
N GLU A 18 -3.76 -3.70 -8.42
CA GLU A 18 -3.40 -3.74 -9.84
C GLU A 18 -3.64 -2.39 -10.53
N GLU A 19 -4.80 -1.79 -10.32
CA GLU A 19 -5.11 -0.46 -10.86
C GLU A 19 -4.11 0.59 -10.40
N ALA A 20 -3.77 0.57 -9.11
CA ALA A 20 -2.84 1.52 -8.52
C ALA A 20 -1.43 1.36 -9.09
N VAL A 21 -0.91 0.13 -9.15
CA VAL A 21 0.45 -0.09 -9.66
C VAL A 21 0.56 0.19 -11.16
N ARG A 22 -0.47 -0.12 -11.95
CA ARG A 22 -0.48 0.22 -13.38
C ARG A 22 -0.47 1.73 -13.59
N SER A 23 -1.05 2.48 -12.68
CA SER A 23 -1.12 3.94 -12.74
C SER A 23 0.17 4.63 -12.29
N THR A 24 0.92 4.03 -11.36
CA THR A 24 2.04 4.70 -10.68
C THR A 24 3.38 3.98 -10.78
N HIS A 25 3.38 2.66 -10.94
CA HIS A 25 4.62 1.85 -10.95
C HIS A 25 5.02 1.52 -12.40
N HIS A 26 5.34 2.55 -13.17
CA HIS A 26 5.67 2.39 -14.60
C HIS A 26 6.99 1.63 -14.83
N PHE A 27 7.78 1.41 -13.78
CA PHE A 27 8.98 0.59 -13.83
C PHE A 27 8.68 -0.91 -13.82
N LEU A 28 7.44 -1.32 -13.51
CA LEU A 28 7.02 -2.73 -13.56
C LEU A 28 6.59 -3.11 -14.96
N THR A 29 7.06 -4.28 -15.43
CA THR A 29 6.58 -4.88 -16.68
C THR A 29 5.27 -5.64 -16.43
N GLU A 30 4.59 -6.02 -17.51
CA GLU A 30 3.41 -6.90 -17.40
C GLU A 30 3.77 -8.23 -16.73
N ALA A 31 4.94 -8.79 -17.05
CA ALA A 31 5.42 -10.02 -16.41
C ALA A 31 5.62 -9.83 -14.91
N ASP A 32 6.13 -8.69 -14.47
CA ASP A 32 6.28 -8.37 -13.06
C ASP A 32 4.93 -8.32 -12.36
N ILE A 33 3.95 -7.65 -12.95
CA ILE A 33 2.60 -7.56 -12.38
C ILE A 33 2.00 -8.96 -12.24
N GLN A 34 2.10 -9.80 -13.26
CA GLN A 34 1.58 -11.17 -13.21
C GLN A 34 2.34 -12.04 -12.19
N PHE A 35 3.61 -11.75 -11.95
CA PHE A 35 4.39 -12.42 -10.92
C PHE A 35 3.88 -12.08 -9.51
N TYR A 36 3.61 -10.81 -9.23
CA TYR A 36 3.18 -10.36 -7.91
C TYR A 36 1.72 -10.68 -7.60
N LYS A 37 0.83 -10.72 -8.59
CA LYS A 37 -0.61 -10.92 -8.35
C LYS A 37 -0.94 -12.10 -7.44
N PRO A 38 -0.45 -13.33 -7.71
CA PRO A 38 -0.76 -14.45 -6.83
C PRO A 38 -0.14 -14.31 -5.43
N LEU A 39 1.03 -13.67 -5.33
CA LEU A 39 1.67 -13.41 -4.03
C LEU A 39 0.81 -12.45 -3.20
N ILE A 40 0.32 -11.38 -3.80
CA ILE A 40 -0.58 -10.42 -3.12
C ILE A 40 -1.84 -11.14 -2.67
N ARG A 41 -2.49 -11.87 -3.59
CA ARG A 41 -3.80 -12.50 -3.33
C ARG A 41 -3.75 -13.59 -2.28
N HIS A 42 -2.72 -14.44 -2.32
CA HIS A 42 -2.67 -15.67 -1.55
C HIS A 42 -1.74 -15.63 -0.35
N GLU A 43 -0.81 -14.68 -0.31
CA GLU A 43 0.17 -14.58 0.77
C GLU A 43 0.13 -13.24 1.48
N TYR A 44 0.29 -12.13 0.77
CA TYR A 44 0.51 -10.84 1.40
C TYR A 44 -0.74 -10.27 2.06
N LEU A 45 -1.91 -10.37 1.42
CA LEU A 45 -3.15 -9.87 2.02
C LEU A 45 -3.51 -10.63 3.30
N ALA A 46 -3.23 -11.93 3.35
CA ALA A 46 -3.49 -12.74 4.54
C ALA A 46 -2.48 -12.52 5.65
N ALA A 47 -1.28 -12.01 5.33
CA ALA A 47 -0.18 -11.83 6.29
C ALA A 47 -0.27 -10.53 7.09
N VAL A 48 -1.12 -9.59 6.68
CA VAL A 48 -1.21 -8.26 7.30
C VAL A 48 -2.59 -8.02 7.90
N ARG A 49 -2.67 -7.05 8.81
CA ARG A 49 -3.95 -6.55 9.31
C ARG A 49 -4.45 -5.50 8.32
N LEU A 50 -5.61 -5.75 7.74
CA LEU A 50 -6.17 -4.90 6.70
C LEU A 50 -7.14 -3.88 7.26
N TYR A 51 -7.09 -2.67 6.69
CA TYR A 51 -8.01 -1.57 6.98
C TYR A 51 -8.43 -0.96 5.66
N ILE A 52 -9.73 -0.66 5.52
CA ILE A 52 -10.28 -0.09 4.28
C ILE A 52 -11.07 1.17 4.57
N ILE A 53 -11.18 2.03 3.56
CA ILE A 53 -12.11 3.16 3.52
C ILE A 53 -13.01 2.98 2.29
N ARG A 54 -14.32 3.14 2.49
CA ARG A 54 -15.30 3.10 1.40
C ARG A 54 -15.71 4.51 1.03
N GLU A 55 -16.03 4.69 -0.25
CA GLU A 55 -16.73 5.89 -0.72
C GLU A 55 -18.19 5.82 -0.26
N ASP A 56 -18.93 6.93 -0.40
CA ASP A 56 -20.34 7.00 -0.03
C ASP A 56 -21.18 5.96 -0.79
N SER A 57 -20.77 5.61 -1.99
CA SER A 57 -21.41 4.56 -2.81
C SER A 57 -21.25 3.14 -2.24
N GLY A 58 -20.36 2.95 -1.25
CA GLY A 58 -20.03 1.64 -0.69
C GLY A 58 -18.82 0.97 -1.35
N THR A 59 -18.30 1.52 -2.45
CA THR A 59 -17.11 1.02 -3.13
C THR A 59 -15.86 1.27 -2.28
N ILE A 60 -14.96 0.29 -2.19
CA ILE A 60 -13.70 0.49 -1.48
C ILE A 60 -12.83 1.47 -2.27
N ALA A 61 -12.47 2.59 -1.63
CA ALA A 61 -11.64 3.63 -2.25
C ALA A 61 -10.15 3.37 -2.04
N ALA A 62 -9.77 2.81 -0.89
CA ALA A 62 -8.38 2.61 -0.50
C ALA A 62 -8.27 1.52 0.55
N PHE A 63 -7.09 0.92 0.63
CA PHE A 63 -6.80 -0.03 1.71
C PHE A 63 -5.36 0.08 2.19
N MET A 64 -5.15 -0.38 3.43
CA MET A 64 -3.85 -0.39 4.08
C MET A 64 -3.65 -1.72 4.78
N GLY A 65 -2.44 -2.27 4.70
CA GLY A 65 -2.04 -3.47 5.41
C GLY A 65 -0.92 -3.15 6.39
N LEU A 66 -1.11 -3.57 7.64
CA LEU A 66 -0.15 -3.33 8.72
C LEU A 66 0.45 -4.64 9.21
N SER A 67 1.77 -4.66 9.41
CA SER A 67 2.44 -5.66 10.23
C SER A 67 2.50 -5.13 11.68
N ASN A 68 3.29 -5.78 12.55
CA ASN A 68 3.37 -5.36 13.96
C ASN A 68 3.93 -3.95 14.14
N ASP A 69 4.81 -3.50 13.24
CA ASP A 69 5.51 -2.21 13.40
C ASP A 69 5.60 -1.38 12.12
N CYS A 70 5.00 -1.82 11.02
CA CYS A 70 5.22 -1.20 9.73
C CYS A 70 3.94 -1.15 8.89
N ILE A 71 3.78 -0.08 8.10
CA ILE A 71 2.81 -0.03 7.02
C ILE A 71 3.41 -0.81 5.86
N GLU A 72 2.85 -1.98 5.56
CA GLU A 72 3.34 -2.87 4.51
C GLU A 72 2.68 -2.58 3.16
N MET A 73 1.44 -2.12 3.17
CA MET A 73 0.66 -1.84 1.97
C MET A 73 -0.19 -0.61 2.19
N LEU A 74 -0.24 0.27 1.18
CA LEU A 74 -1.15 1.41 1.15
C LEU A 74 -1.45 1.73 -0.32
N PHE A 75 -2.69 1.50 -0.72
CA PHE A 75 -3.12 1.70 -2.11
C PHE A 75 -4.46 2.42 -2.16
N VAL A 76 -4.55 3.40 -3.06
CA VAL A 76 -5.76 4.19 -3.32
C VAL A 76 -6.15 3.97 -4.77
N ARG A 77 -7.44 3.75 -5.05
CA ARG A 77 -7.90 3.67 -6.44
C ARG A 77 -7.51 4.95 -7.19
N PRO A 78 -7.02 4.84 -8.43
CA PRO A 78 -6.62 6.03 -9.19
C PRO A 78 -7.71 7.11 -9.29
N ASN A 79 -8.97 6.72 -9.47
CA ASN A 79 -10.08 7.66 -9.56
C ASN A 79 -10.52 8.22 -8.19
N ALA A 80 -9.94 7.75 -7.10
CA ALA A 80 -10.24 8.24 -5.75
C ALA A 80 -9.12 9.11 -5.18
N HIS A 81 -8.06 9.38 -5.94
CA HIS A 81 -6.99 10.27 -5.52
C HIS A 81 -7.49 11.70 -5.32
N GLY A 82 -6.84 12.44 -4.42
CA GLY A 82 -7.20 13.83 -4.14
C GLY A 82 -8.30 14.00 -3.10
N HIS A 83 -8.79 12.92 -2.50
CA HIS A 83 -9.85 12.97 -1.49
C HIS A 83 -9.33 12.73 -0.06
N GLY A 84 -8.02 12.59 0.12
CA GLY A 84 -7.42 12.43 1.44
C GLY A 84 -7.51 11.03 2.04
N TYR A 85 -7.88 10.01 1.28
CA TYR A 85 -8.02 8.65 1.79
C TYR A 85 -6.69 8.09 2.30
N GLY A 86 -5.61 8.27 1.54
CA GLY A 86 -4.28 7.82 1.95
C GLY A 86 -3.82 8.47 3.24
N SER A 87 -3.99 9.80 3.35
CA SER A 87 -3.64 10.54 4.56
C SER A 87 -4.42 10.07 5.77
N ARG A 88 -5.71 9.80 5.60
CA ARG A 88 -6.57 9.32 6.69
C ARG A 88 -6.14 7.95 7.18
N LEU A 89 -5.76 7.04 6.28
CA LEU A 89 -5.26 5.73 6.66
C LEU A 89 -3.92 5.83 7.39
N VAL A 90 -2.98 6.65 6.90
CA VAL A 90 -1.69 6.84 7.56
C VAL A 90 -1.86 7.46 8.94
N GLU A 91 -2.71 8.48 9.07
CA GLU A 91 -3.01 9.08 10.38
C GLU A 91 -3.60 8.06 11.34
N PHE A 92 -4.49 7.20 10.86
CA PHE A 92 -5.05 6.11 11.66
C PHE A 92 -3.94 5.16 12.14
N ALA A 93 -3.01 4.77 11.27
CA ALA A 93 -1.88 3.92 11.63
C ALA A 93 -1.04 4.56 12.74
N ILE A 94 -0.72 5.83 12.59
CA ILE A 94 0.11 6.57 13.56
C ILE A 94 -0.62 6.76 14.89
N ARG A 95 -1.85 7.28 14.85
CA ARG A 95 -2.57 7.70 16.06
C ARG A 95 -3.25 6.56 16.80
N LYS A 96 -3.82 5.60 16.09
CA LYS A 96 -4.59 4.50 16.69
C LYS A 96 -3.79 3.23 16.86
N LYS A 97 -2.84 2.96 15.96
CA LYS A 97 -2.06 1.72 15.98
C LYS A 97 -0.62 1.93 16.41
N ARG A 98 -0.18 3.17 16.57
CA ARG A 98 1.19 3.52 17.00
C ARG A 98 2.24 2.94 16.06
N ILE A 99 1.98 2.96 14.78
CA ILE A 99 2.89 2.49 13.73
C ILE A 99 3.54 3.70 13.07
N TYR A 100 4.87 3.70 13.06
CA TYR A 100 5.67 4.86 12.64
C TYR A 100 6.66 4.51 11.53
N LYS A 101 6.54 3.31 10.94
CA LYS A 101 7.44 2.85 9.88
C LYS A 101 6.66 2.51 8.64
N VAL A 102 7.28 2.71 7.48
CA VAL A 102 6.73 2.32 6.18
C VAL A 102 7.87 1.94 5.25
N ASP A 103 7.65 0.92 4.43
CA ASP A 103 8.54 0.55 3.35
C ASP A 103 7.94 1.02 2.04
N VAL A 104 8.76 1.65 1.19
CA VAL A 104 8.29 2.20 -0.08
C VAL A 104 9.28 1.89 -1.19
N ASN A 105 8.77 1.59 -2.38
CA ASN A 105 9.59 1.47 -3.57
C ASN A 105 10.29 2.80 -3.87
N GLU A 106 11.62 2.79 -3.96
CA GLU A 106 12.41 3.98 -4.27
C GLU A 106 11.98 4.62 -5.60
N GLN A 107 11.57 3.78 -6.56
CA GLN A 107 11.16 4.23 -7.88
C GLN A 107 9.75 4.82 -7.92
N ASN A 108 8.99 4.68 -6.85
CA ASN A 108 7.67 5.32 -6.71
C ASN A 108 7.84 6.69 -6.05
N ALA A 109 8.24 7.68 -6.84
CA ALA A 109 8.54 9.03 -6.36
C ALA A 109 7.32 9.71 -5.71
N ALA A 110 6.12 9.46 -6.24
CA ALA A 110 4.89 10.04 -5.68
C ALA A 110 4.60 9.53 -4.27
N ALA A 111 4.74 8.22 -4.05
CA ALA A 111 4.55 7.64 -2.72
C ALA A 111 5.62 8.11 -1.75
N LEU A 112 6.88 8.14 -2.18
CA LEU A 112 7.97 8.63 -1.34
C LEU A 112 7.70 10.08 -0.90
N GLY A 113 7.35 10.95 -1.83
CA GLY A 113 7.01 12.35 -1.54
C GLY A 113 5.84 12.47 -0.57
N PHE A 114 4.83 11.63 -0.72
CA PHE A 114 3.68 11.59 0.17
C PHE A 114 4.10 11.25 1.61
N TYR A 115 4.91 10.19 1.80
CA TYR A 115 5.35 9.80 3.14
C TYR A 115 6.27 10.83 3.77
N LEU A 116 7.18 11.42 3.01
CA LEU A 116 8.05 12.49 3.52
C LEU A 116 7.21 13.70 3.95
N HIS A 117 6.18 14.06 3.18
CA HIS A 117 5.25 15.13 3.54
C HIS A 117 4.48 14.81 4.82
N MET A 118 4.15 13.55 5.06
CA MET A 118 3.46 13.11 6.28
C MET A 118 4.38 13.08 7.51
N GLY A 119 5.67 13.35 7.35
CA GLY A 119 6.62 13.43 8.44
C GLY A 119 7.57 12.25 8.58
N PHE A 120 7.51 11.28 7.69
CA PHE A 120 8.44 10.15 7.70
C PHE A 120 9.82 10.58 7.23
N GLU A 121 10.85 9.91 7.72
CA GLU A 121 12.24 10.14 7.32
C GLU A 121 12.86 8.82 6.87
N THR A 122 13.72 8.87 5.83
CA THR A 122 14.42 7.68 5.35
C THR A 122 15.46 7.22 6.38
N THR A 123 15.36 5.96 6.80
CA THR A 123 16.27 5.36 7.78
C THR A 123 17.14 4.26 7.20
N GLY A 124 16.82 3.74 6.02
CA GLY A 124 17.58 2.67 5.40
C GLY A 124 17.12 2.37 3.98
N ARG A 125 17.82 1.45 3.33
CA ARG A 125 17.56 1.08 1.94
C ARG A 125 18.01 -0.36 1.70
N ASP A 126 17.20 -1.13 1.01
CA ASP A 126 17.59 -2.42 0.43
C ASP A 126 17.60 -2.30 -1.09
N ALA A 127 18.64 -2.83 -1.73
CA ALA A 127 18.78 -2.77 -3.19
C ALA A 127 17.79 -3.69 -3.93
N LEU A 128 17.29 -4.73 -3.24
CA LEU A 128 16.36 -5.71 -3.79
C LEU A 128 15.10 -5.71 -2.93
N ASP A 129 13.97 -6.05 -3.56
CA ASP A 129 12.74 -6.25 -2.80
C ASP A 129 12.73 -7.62 -2.08
N ALA A 130 11.65 -7.91 -1.34
CA ALA A 130 11.55 -9.15 -0.56
C ALA A 130 11.55 -10.41 -1.43
N THR A 131 11.27 -10.30 -2.74
CA THR A 131 11.31 -11.42 -3.69
C THR A 131 12.66 -11.58 -4.36
N GLY A 132 13.63 -10.68 -4.10
CA GLY A 132 14.96 -10.70 -4.70
C GLY A 132 15.04 -9.97 -6.05
N LYS A 133 13.97 -9.31 -6.48
CA LYS A 133 13.99 -8.51 -7.71
C LYS A 133 14.68 -7.16 -7.48
N SER A 134 15.24 -6.59 -8.55
CA SER A 134 15.98 -5.31 -8.51
C SER A 134 15.06 -4.09 -8.42
N PHE A 135 14.16 -4.09 -7.44
CA PHE A 135 13.30 -2.95 -7.12
C PHE A 135 13.65 -2.45 -5.73
N PRO A 136 14.50 -1.41 -5.62
CA PRO A 136 14.98 -0.95 -4.32
C PRO A 136 13.85 -0.49 -3.40
N ILE A 137 13.99 -0.82 -2.12
CA ILE A 137 13.04 -0.47 -1.07
C ILE A 137 13.70 0.52 -0.11
N LEU A 138 13.02 1.64 0.15
CA LEU A 138 13.41 2.58 1.18
C LEU A 138 12.65 2.30 2.46
N HIS A 139 13.37 2.32 3.57
CA HIS A 139 12.78 2.17 4.91
C HIS A 139 12.63 3.55 5.54
N LEU A 140 11.40 3.90 5.89
CA LEU A 140 11.06 5.21 6.46
C LEU A 140 10.56 5.05 7.89
#